data_4b678d28b3cbe7643df0f2a4db8ec8e2
#
_entry.id   4b678d28b3cbe7643df0f2a4db8ec8e2
#
_cell.length_a   1.000
_cell.length_b   1.000
_cell.length_c   1.000
_cell.angle_alpha   90.00
_cell.angle_beta   90.00
_cell.angle_gamma   90.00
#
_symmetry.space_group_name_H-M   'P 1'
#
loop_
_entity.id
_entity.type
_entity.pdbx_description
1 polymer ?
#
loop_
_entity_poly.entity_id
_entity_poly.type
_entity_poly.pdbx_seq_one_letter_code
_entity_poly.pdbx_strand_id
1 'polypeptide(L)'
;MRLLDFASGFARNDKPKMNERYIKWWTPALSREFEMLVFGDGRGLPLVLFPTSFGRYSQNKDFGVIDAVAGHVDSGRVKVYCPNAIDLDSFYNKAIHPADRMRTHNAYENVIVRDVFDFARREGSCHRVAVCGASLGAYHALNIAFRHPDAVSHLISLSGAFDISDFFNGYYDDNIYFNSPYDYIPNLPDPWRFNHMGIILGTGEWDNTRHETMRMSAILNSKGINHWLDDRKWCGHDWNYWCEMLPYYLSKM
;
A
#
# COMPACT_ATOMS: atom_id res chain seq x y z
N MET A 1 -51.14 -6.69 44.02
CA MET A 1 -49.74 -7.01 43.95
C MET A 1 -49.38 -7.06 42.46
N ARG A 2 -48.80 -5.95 41.92
CA ARG A 2 -48.46 -5.81 40.51
C ARG A 2 -46.99 -6.16 40.34
N LEU A 3 -46.70 -7.19 39.56
CA LEU A 3 -45.36 -7.54 39.12
C LEU A 3 -44.93 -6.53 38.07
N LEU A 4 -43.80 -5.84 38.29
CA LEU A 4 -43.12 -5.00 37.31
C LEU A 4 -42.15 -5.84 36.56
N ASP A 5 -42.42 -6.08 35.24
CA ASP A 5 -41.47 -6.64 34.27
C ASP A 5 -40.40 -5.60 33.97
N PHE A 6 -39.16 -5.86 34.39
CA PHE A 6 -37.98 -5.16 33.92
C PHE A 6 -37.46 -5.88 32.66
N ALA A 7 -37.95 -5.45 31.51
CA ALA A 7 -37.29 -5.80 30.26
C ALA A 7 -36.07 -4.91 30.08
N SER A 8 -34.89 -5.39 30.46
CA SER A 8 -33.62 -4.77 30.13
C SER A 8 -33.32 -5.02 28.62
N GLY A 9 -33.75 -4.07 27.80
CA GLY A 9 -33.35 -4.02 26.40
C GLY A 9 -31.87 -3.68 26.30
N PHE A 10 -31.00 -4.67 26.15
CA PHE A 10 -29.66 -4.44 25.64
C PHE A 10 -29.81 -4.05 24.16
N ALA A 11 -29.75 -2.76 23.87
CA ALA A 11 -29.54 -2.28 22.52
C ALA A 11 -28.19 -2.83 22.05
N ARG A 12 -28.23 -3.81 21.17
CA ARG A 12 -27.04 -4.20 20.39
C ARG A 12 -26.62 -2.97 19.58
N ASN A 13 -25.47 -2.42 19.90
CA ASN A 13 -24.83 -1.36 19.14
C ASN A 13 -24.25 -2.02 17.86
N ASP A 14 -25.13 -2.45 16.96
CA ASP A 14 -24.74 -2.90 15.64
C ASP A 14 -24.28 -1.63 14.88
N LYS A 15 -22.99 -1.29 15.00
CA LYS A 15 -22.38 -0.33 14.09
C LYS A 15 -22.64 -0.84 12.67
N PRO A 16 -23.09 0.02 11.74
CA PRO A 16 -23.24 -0.40 10.37
C PRO A 16 -21.93 -1.01 9.92
N LYS A 17 -21.97 -2.26 9.46
CA LYS A 17 -20.79 -2.98 9.01
C LYS A 17 -20.28 -2.27 7.77
N MET A 18 -19.02 -1.85 7.79
CA MET A 18 -18.33 -1.27 6.63
C MET A 18 -18.67 -2.05 5.35
N ASN A 19 -19.10 -1.35 4.30
CA ASN A 19 -19.42 -2.00 3.04
C ASN A 19 -18.16 -2.61 2.44
N GLU A 20 -18.23 -3.91 2.14
CA GLU A 20 -17.17 -4.68 1.51
C GLU A 20 -17.66 -5.18 0.15
N ARG A 21 -16.86 -4.95 -0.90
CA ARG A 21 -17.13 -5.44 -2.26
C ARG A 21 -15.94 -6.23 -2.77
N TYR A 22 -16.21 -7.39 -3.33
CA TYR A 22 -15.24 -8.18 -4.08
C TYR A 22 -15.38 -7.83 -5.57
N ILE A 23 -14.25 -7.46 -6.20
CA ILE A 23 -14.16 -7.11 -7.61
C ILE A 23 -13.22 -8.10 -8.30
N LYS A 24 -13.66 -8.60 -9.45
CA LYS A 24 -12.88 -9.54 -10.27
C LYS A 24 -13.05 -9.17 -11.74
N TRP A 25 -11.95 -9.15 -12.49
CA TRP A 25 -11.97 -8.87 -13.92
C TRP A 25 -10.82 -9.57 -14.64
N TRP A 26 -11.00 -9.77 -15.95
CA TRP A 26 -9.91 -10.23 -16.81
C TRP A 26 -8.98 -9.08 -17.15
N THR A 27 -7.66 -9.25 -16.97
CA THR A 27 -6.65 -8.27 -17.37
C THR A 27 -5.74 -8.84 -18.46
N PRO A 28 -5.68 -8.19 -19.65
CA PRO A 28 -4.77 -8.62 -20.71
C PRO A 28 -3.30 -8.52 -20.32
N ALA A 29 -2.94 -7.57 -19.45
CA ALA A 29 -1.56 -7.34 -19.02
C ALA A 29 -0.94 -8.57 -18.34
N LEU A 30 -1.73 -9.35 -17.62
CA LEU A 30 -1.30 -10.59 -16.96
C LEU A 30 -1.88 -11.84 -17.60
N SER A 31 -2.72 -11.71 -18.66
CA SER A 31 -3.45 -12.81 -19.31
C SER A 31 -4.20 -13.70 -18.33
N ARG A 32 -4.84 -13.10 -17.32
CA ARG A 32 -5.61 -13.82 -16.29
C ARG A 32 -6.65 -12.94 -15.61
N GLU A 33 -7.47 -13.55 -14.80
CA GLU A 33 -8.35 -12.83 -13.87
C GLU A 33 -7.53 -12.18 -12.75
N PHE A 34 -7.90 -10.95 -12.42
CA PHE A 34 -7.34 -10.19 -11.31
C PHE A 34 -8.43 -9.87 -10.29
N GLU A 35 -8.05 -9.76 -9.03
CA GLU A 35 -8.99 -9.69 -7.90
C GLU A 35 -8.64 -8.53 -6.98
N MET A 36 -9.65 -7.94 -6.36
CA MET A 36 -9.50 -6.83 -5.42
C MET A 36 -10.67 -6.80 -4.44
N LEU A 37 -10.41 -6.46 -3.18
CA LEU A 37 -11.45 -6.04 -2.23
C LEU A 37 -11.52 -4.52 -2.18
N VAL A 38 -12.73 -3.99 -2.01
CA VAL A 38 -13.00 -2.56 -1.84
C VAL A 38 -13.81 -2.37 -0.57
N PHE A 39 -13.37 -1.43 0.28
CA PHE A 39 -14.01 -1.12 1.55
C PHE A 39 -14.46 0.34 1.59
N GLY A 40 -15.71 0.54 1.99
CA GLY A 40 -16.35 1.84 2.16
C GLY A 40 -17.27 2.23 1.02
N ASP A 41 -18.17 3.14 1.36
CA ASP A 41 -19.11 3.81 0.45
C ASP A 41 -18.65 5.24 0.15
N GLY A 42 -19.31 5.87 -0.83
CA GLY A 42 -19.08 7.28 -1.10
C GLY A 42 -17.78 7.60 -1.86
N ARG A 43 -17.35 8.86 -1.74
CA ARG A 43 -16.29 9.48 -2.54
C ARG A 43 -15.06 9.86 -1.71
N GLY A 44 -14.73 9.08 -0.70
CA GLY A 44 -13.50 9.28 0.08
C GLY A 44 -12.24 9.25 -0.79
N LEU A 45 -11.13 9.79 -0.27
CA LEU A 45 -9.83 9.69 -0.93
C LEU A 45 -9.52 8.22 -1.24
N PRO A 46 -9.31 7.83 -2.49
CA PRO A 46 -8.94 6.46 -2.82
C PRO A 46 -7.59 6.09 -2.21
N LEU A 47 -7.57 5.07 -1.36
CA LEU A 47 -6.37 4.50 -0.76
C LEU A 47 -6.14 3.09 -1.33
N VAL A 48 -5.12 2.93 -2.16
CA VAL A 48 -4.71 1.61 -2.64
C VAL A 48 -3.73 1.01 -1.64
N LEU A 49 -4.13 -0.10 -1.01
CA LEU A 49 -3.41 -0.75 0.08
C LEU A 49 -2.85 -2.10 -0.37
N PHE A 50 -1.54 -2.11 -0.62
CA PHE A 50 -0.82 -3.31 -1.09
C PHE A 50 -0.67 -4.33 0.03
N PRO A 51 -0.76 -5.64 -0.27
CA PRO A 51 -0.43 -6.69 0.68
C PRO A 51 1.09 -6.79 0.88
N THR A 52 1.52 -7.51 1.92
CA THR A 52 2.93 -7.87 2.15
C THR A 52 3.35 -9.03 1.23
N SER A 53 4.58 -9.50 1.35
CA SER A 53 5.08 -10.69 0.64
C SER A 53 4.11 -11.87 0.74
N PHE A 54 3.89 -12.56 -0.37
CA PHE A 54 2.96 -13.70 -0.49
C PHE A 54 1.50 -13.38 -0.17
N GLY A 55 1.17 -12.11 0.06
CA GLY A 55 -0.17 -11.69 0.41
C GLY A 55 -1.14 -11.72 -0.77
N ARG A 56 -2.43 -11.75 -0.45
CA ARG A 56 -3.53 -11.63 -1.40
C ARG A 56 -4.38 -10.41 -1.05
N TYR A 57 -5.33 -10.12 -1.89
CA TYR A 57 -6.30 -9.02 -1.71
C TYR A 57 -7.01 -9.02 -0.35
N SER A 58 -7.15 -10.17 0.32
CA SER A 58 -7.80 -10.29 1.63
C SER A 58 -6.86 -10.01 2.81
N GLN A 59 -5.54 -10.07 2.62
CA GLN A 59 -4.57 -10.10 3.70
C GLN A 59 -4.70 -8.92 4.68
N ASN A 60 -4.84 -7.70 4.17
CA ASN A 60 -4.99 -6.52 5.04
C ASN A 60 -6.26 -6.58 5.91
N LYS A 61 -7.32 -7.24 5.44
CA LYS A 61 -8.52 -7.52 6.21
C LYS A 61 -8.25 -8.61 7.25
N ASP A 62 -7.64 -9.71 6.81
CA ASP A 62 -7.43 -10.89 7.65
C ASP A 62 -6.51 -10.59 8.85
N PHE A 63 -5.60 -9.64 8.71
CA PHE A 63 -4.69 -9.17 9.76
C PHE A 63 -5.12 -7.89 10.46
N GLY A 64 -6.38 -7.45 10.29
CA GLY A 64 -6.99 -6.39 11.11
C GLY A 64 -6.69 -4.95 10.66
N VAL A 65 -5.93 -4.73 9.57
CA VAL A 65 -5.61 -3.37 9.09
C VAL A 65 -6.89 -2.64 8.67
N ILE A 66 -7.82 -3.34 8.01
CA ILE A 66 -9.10 -2.76 7.58
C ILE A 66 -9.94 -2.35 8.80
N ASP A 67 -9.99 -3.18 9.84
CA ASP A 67 -10.69 -2.86 11.08
C ASP A 67 -10.04 -1.66 11.80
N ALA A 68 -8.72 -1.56 11.78
CA ALA A 68 -7.98 -0.45 12.37
C ALA A 68 -8.32 0.90 11.70
N VAL A 69 -8.58 0.91 10.39
CA VAL A 69 -8.93 2.13 9.64
C VAL A 69 -10.44 2.34 9.48
N ALA A 70 -11.29 1.48 10.09
CA ALA A 70 -12.74 1.52 9.91
C ALA A 70 -13.34 2.91 10.17
N GLY A 71 -12.87 3.64 11.20
CA GLY A 71 -13.36 4.99 11.49
C GLY A 71 -13.09 6.00 10.36
N HIS A 72 -12.00 5.85 9.62
CA HIS A 72 -11.70 6.69 8.46
C HIS A 72 -12.53 6.30 7.23
N VAL A 73 -12.84 5.00 7.08
CA VAL A 73 -13.68 4.49 6.00
C VAL A 73 -15.14 4.87 6.23
N ASP A 74 -15.68 4.59 7.44
CA ASP A 74 -17.08 4.86 7.79
C ASP A 74 -17.41 6.35 7.77
N SER A 75 -16.44 7.21 8.11
CA SER A 75 -16.60 8.66 7.99
C SER A 75 -16.52 9.19 6.55
N GLY A 76 -16.25 8.33 5.57
CA GLY A 76 -16.08 8.71 4.17
C GLY A 76 -14.78 9.50 3.88
N ARG A 77 -13.82 9.53 4.81
CA ARG A 77 -12.52 10.20 4.59
C ARG A 77 -11.68 9.47 3.56
N VAL A 78 -11.62 8.14 3.64
CA VAL A 78 -10.94 7.28 2.69
C VAL A 78 -11.85 6.16 2.19
N LYS A 79 -11.56 5.66 1.00
CA LYS A 79 -12.10 4.43 0.44
C LYS A 79 -10.95 3.52 0.09
N VAL A 80 -10.93 2.31 0.64
CA VAL A 80 -9.76 1.43 0.57
C VAL A 80 -9.93 0.40 -0.54
N TYR A 81 -8.89 0.23 -1.35
CA TYR A 81 -8.79 -0.71 -2.46
C TYR A 81 -7.60 -1.65 -2.19
N CYS A 82 -7.87 -2.92 -1.96
CA CYS A 82 -6.86 -3.95 -1.67
C CYS A 82 -6.69 -4.86 -2.89
N PRO A 83 -5.77 -4.53 -3.82
CA PRO A 83 -5.49 -5.37 -4.97
C PRO A 83 -4.79 -6.67 -4.56
N ASN A 84 -4.93 -7.69 -5.40
CA ASN A 84 -4.13 -8.90 -5.29
C ASN A 84 -2.65 -8.58 -5.56
N ALA A 85 -1.73 -9.40 -5.02
CA ALA A 85 -0.32 -9.40 -5.42
C ALA A 85 -0.02 -10.53 -6.40
N ILE A 86 1.11 -10.44 -7.07
CA ILE A 86 1.61 -11.46 -7.99
C ILE A 86 3.06 -11.85 -7.67
N ASP A 87 3.49 -11.64 -6.44
CA ASP A 87 4.89 -11.84 -6.04
C ASP A 87 5.37 -13.26 -6.28
N LEU A 88 4.46 -14.25 -6.16
CA LEU A 88 4.74 -15.66 -6.47
C LEU A 88 5.00 -15.92 -7.95
N ASP A 89 4.44 -15.10 -8.85
CA ASP A 89 4.64 -15.22 -10.29
C ASP A 89 5.81 -14.34 -10.79
N SER A 90 6.23 -13.36 -9.98
CA SER A 90 7.31 -12.41 -10.26
C SER A 90 8.53 -12.68 -9.37
N PHE A 91 8.78 -11.89 -8.35
CA PHE A 91 9.99 -11.89 -7.51
C PHE A 91 10.34 -13.29 -6.95
N TYR A 92 9.36 -14.04 -6.49
CA TYR A 92 9.57 -15.37 -5.88
C TYR A 92 9.55 -16.52 -6.90
N ASN A 93 9.25 -16.27 -8.18
CA ASN A 93 9.25 -17.32 -9.19
C ASN A 93 10.67 -17.66 -9.65
N LYS A 94 11.34 -18.51 -8.89
CA LYS A 94 12.71 -18.95 -9.23
C LYS A 94 12.77 -19.92 -10.40
N ALA A 95 11.63 -20.37 -10.95
CA ALA A 95 11.57 -21.27 -12.10
C ALA A 95 11.78 -20.55 -13.45
N ILE A 96 11.65 -19.21 -13.48
CA ILE A 96 11.83 -18.40 -14.67
C ILE A 96 13.08 -17.50 -14.56
N HIS A 97 13.56 -17.04 -15.71
CA HIS A 97 14.73 -16.14 -15.76
C HIS A 97 14.45 -14.82 -15.00
N PRO A 98 15.43 -14.21 -14.30
CA PRO A 98 15.25 -12.95 -13.59
C PRO A 98 14.63 -11.82 -14.43
N ALA A 99 15.02 -11.69 -15.71
CA ALA A 99 14.42 -10.72 -16.62
C ALA A 99 12.90 -10.96 -16.82
N ASP A 100 12.44 -12.22 -16.80
CA ASP A 100 11.02 -12.55 -16.93
C ASP A 100 10.26 -12.23 -15.66
N ARG A 101 10.89 -12.39 -14.48
CA ARG A 101 10.31 -11.96 -13.21
C ARG A 101 10.02 -10.46 -13.22
N MET A 102 10.98 -9.67 -13.70
CA MET A 102 10.82 -8.22 -13.79
C MET A 102 9.81 -7.82 -14.87
N ARG A 103 9.75 -8.52 -16.01
CA ARG A 103 8.67 -8.29 -16.99
C ARG A 103 7.28 -8.55 -16.41
N THR A 104 7.14 -9.61 -15.61
CA THR A 104 5.89 -9.91 -14.91
C THR A 104 5.55 -8.83 -13.89
N HIS A 105 6.54 -8.34 -13.13
CA HIS A 105 6.35 -7.21 -12.21
C HIS A 105 5.90 -5.94 -12.96
N ASN A 106 6.51 -5.59 -14.09
CA ASN A 106 6.10 -4.45 -14.91
C ASN A 106 4.66 -4.61 -15.46
N ALA A 107 4.27 -5.84 -15.80
CA ALA A 107 2.89 -6.12 -16.19
C ALA A 107 1.90 -5.90 -15.03
N TYR A 108 2.28 -6.29 -13.81
CA TYR A 108 1.51 -5.99 -12.60
C TYR A 108 1.38 -4.47 -12.34
N GLU A 109 2.48 -3.73 -12.46
CA GLU A 109 2.43 -2.26 -12.34
C GLU A 109 1.42 -1.66 -13.32
N ASN A 110 1.37 -2.15 -14.56
CA ASN A 110 0.36 -1.72 -15.53
C ASN A 110 -1.07 -2.00 -15.06
N VAL A 111 -1.34 -3.16 -14.44
CA VAL A 111 -2.67 -3.45 -13.87
C VAL A 111 -3.01 -2.48 -12.76
N ILE A 112 -2.06 -2.21 -11.86
CA ILE A 112 -2.30 -1.27 -10.76
C ILE A 112 -2.59 0.14 -11.29
N VAL A 113 -1.78 0.65 -12.20
CA VAL A 113 -1.89 2.03 -12.67
C VAL A 113 -3.10 2.22 -13.61
N ARG A 114 -3.35 1.28 -14.53
CA ARG A 114 -4.39 1.41 -15.55
C ARG A 114 -5.75 0.87 -15.10
N ASP A 115 -5.77 -0.26 -14.39
CA ASP A 115 -7.05 -0.87 -14.02
C ASP A 115 -7.46 -0.38 -12.62
N VAL A 116 -6.61 -0.58 -11.59
CA VAL A 116 -6.97 -0.27 -10.20
C VAL A 116 -7.08 1.23 -9.96
N PHE A 117 -6.08 2.03 -10.36
CA PHE A 117 -6.11 3.48 -10.15
C PHE A 117 -7.24 4.14 -10.94
N ASP A 118 -7.47 3.72 -12.19
CA ASP A 118 -8.55 4.27 -13.01
C ASP A 118 -9.93 3.92 -12.43
N PHE A 119 -10.09 2.70 -11.92
CA PHE A 119 -11.30 2.30 -11.22
C PHE A 119 -11.50 3.15 -9.96
N ALA A 120 -10.49 3.26 -9.11
CA ALA A 120 -10.55 3.98 -7.85
C ALA A 120 -10.81 5.48 -8.04
N ARG A 121 -10.17 6.10 -9.05
CA ARG A 121 -10.38 7.52 -9.39
C ARG A 121 -11.78 7.80 -9.89
N ARG A 122 -12.34 6.93 -10.72
CA ARG A 122 -13.74 7.06 -11.20
C ARG A 122 -14.73 6.99 -10.04
N GLU A 123 -14.56 6.04 -9.12
CA GLU A 123 -15.43 5.92 -7.95
C GLU A 123 -15.28 7.08 -6.96
N GLY A 124 -14.05 7.50 -6.69
CA GLY A 124 -13.74 8.59 -5.74
C GLY A 124 -13.95 9.98 -6.32
N SER A 125 -14.16 10.14 -7.64
CA SER A 125 -14.13 11.43 -8.35
C SER A 125 -12.87 12.25 -8.05
N CYS A 126 -11.73 11.56 -7.90
CA CYS A 126 -10.43 12.13 -7.58
C CYS A 126 -9.47 11.97 -8.75
N HIS A 127 -8.55 12.92 -8.93
CA HIS A 127 -7.53 12.84 -9.97
C HIS A 127 -6.34 11.95 -9.56
N ARG A 128 -6.07 11.83 -8.26
CA ARG A 128 -4.95 11.09 -7.70
C ARG A 128 -5.43 10.14 -6.62
N VAL A 129 -4.65 9.09 -6.38
CA VAL A 129 -4.87 8.12 -5.31
C VAL A 129 -3.82 8.27 -4.22
N ALA A 130 -4.13 7.84 -2.99
CA ALA A 130 -3.13 7.53 -2.00
C ALA A 130 -2.70 6.07 -2.16
N VAL A 131 -1.43 5.77 -1.91
CA VAL A 131 -0.89 4.40 -1.92
C VAL A 131 -0.26 4.08 -0.57
N CYS A 132 -0.49 2.87 -0.10
CA CYS A 132 0.06 2.38 1.16
C CYS A 132 0.43 0.90 1.05
N GLY A 133 1.38 0.48 1.83
CA GLY A 133 1.72 -0.92 2.02
C GLY A 133 2.70 -1.13 3.16
N ALA A 134 2.82 -2.37 3.60
CA ALA A 134 3.79 -2.78 4.60
C ALA A 134 4.80 -3.77 4.01
N SER A 135 6.05 -3.75 4.51
CA SER A 135 7.11 -4.67 4.04
C SER A 135 7.31 -4.58 2.51
N LEU A 136 7.20 -5.68 1.76
CA LEU A 136 7.23 -5.67 0.29
C LEU A 136 6.08 -4.86 -0.31
N GLY A 137 4.92 -4.78 0.35
CA GLY A 137 3.83 -3.90 -0.06
C GLY A 137 4.21 -2.42 -0.01
N ALA A 138 5.08 -2.02 0.91
CA ALA A 138 5.64 -0.67 0.97
C ALA A 138 6.61 -0.41 -0.20
N TYR A 139 7.38 -1.40 -0.63
CA TYR A 139 8.15 -1.32 -1.87
C TYR A 139 7.22 -1.04 -3.06
N HIS A 140 6.15 -1.83 -3.23
CA HIS A 140 5.19 -1.61 -4.32
C HIS A 140 4.60 -0.19 -4.29
N ALA A 141 4.17 0.26 -3.11
CA ALA A 141 3.61 1.60 -2.93
C ALA A 141 4.62 2.70 -3.30
N LEU A 142 5.86 2.59 -2.80
CA LEU A 142 6.91 3.57 -3.06
C LEU A 142 7.34 3.55 -4.53
N ASN A 143 7.60 2.38 -5.10
CA ASN A 143 8.04 2.25 -6.49
C ASN A 143 7.00 2.86 -7.45
N ILE A 144 5.72 2.51 -7.27
CA ILE A 144 4.63 3.08 -8.09
C ILE A 144 4.50 4.59 -7.89
N ALA A 145 4.59 5.10 -6.66
CA ALA A 145 4.49 6.53 -6.38
C ALA A 145 5.58 7.33 -7.08
N PHE A 146 6.82 6.82 -7.08
CA PHE A 146 7.95 7.51 -7.69
C PHE A 146 8.00 7.36 -9.22
N ARG A 147 7.47 6.28 -9.75
CA ARG A 147 7.38 6.06 -11.22
C ARG A 147 6.16 6.78 -11.84
N HIS A 148 5.09 7.00 -11.06
CA HIS A 148 3.84 7.62 -11.51
C HIS A 148 3.41 8.79 -10.60
N PRO A 149 4.27 9.80 -10.36
CA PRO A 149 4.00 10.86 -9.38
C PRO A 149 2.72 11.64 -9.69
N ASP A 150 2.37 11.80 -10.98
CA ASP A 150 1.17 12.53 -11.37
C ASP A 150 -0.14 11.81 -11.00
N ALA A 151 -0.08 10.50 -10.75
CA ALA A 151 -1.21 9.67 -10.37
C ALA A 151 -1.39 9.54 -8.85
N VAL A 152 -0.37 9.91 -8.05
CA VAL A 152 -0.32 9.67 -6.60
C VAL A 152 -0.34 10.98 -5.83
N SER A 153 -1.19 11.07 -4.80
CA SER A 153 -1.27 12.22 -3.89
C SER A 153 -0.52 11.98 -2.58
N HIS A 154 -0.53 10.75 -2.08
CA HIS A 154 0.12 10.38 -0.83
C HIS A 154 0.75 9.00 -0.94
N LEU A 155 1.92 8.86 -0.35
CA LEU A 155 2.63 7.61 -0.15
C LEU A 155 2.77 7.34 1.35
N ILE A 156 2.28 6.19 1.81
CA ILE A 156 2.47 5.72 3.17
C ILE A 156 3.23 4.37 3.10
N SER A 157 4.44 4.36 3.58
CA SER A 157 5.27 3.17 3.71
C SER A 157 5.34 2.73 5.16
N LEU A 158 5.01 1.48 5.43
CA LEU A 158 5.08 0.86 6.75
C LEU A 158 6.17 -0.22 6.70
N SER A 159 7.28 -0.02 7.42
CA SER A 159 8.37 -1.01 7.51
C SER A 159 8.85 -1.47 6.12
N GLY A 160 9.23 -0.52 5.26
CA GLY A 160 9.47 -0.82 3.85
C GLY A 160 10.70 -1.70 3.61
N ALA A 161 10.52 -2.77 2.81
CA ALA A 161 11.58 -3.62 2.29
C ALA A 161 11.89 -3.18 0.84
N PHE A 162 12.84 -2.25 0.67
CA PHE A 162 13.09 -1.57 -0.60
C PHE A 162 14.21 -2.18 -1.44
N ASP A 163 15.02 -3.06 -0.84
CA ASP A 163 16.08 -3.77 -1.56
C ASP A 163 15.52 -5.03 -2.23
N ILE A 164 15.47 -4.98 -3.54
CA ILE A 164 14.98 -6.10 -4.36
C ILE A 164 16.11 -6.94 -4.99
N SER A 165 17.37 -6.62 -4.70
CA SER A 165 18.54 -7.23 -5.37
C SER A 165 18.60 -8.75 -5.18
N ASP A 166 18.24 -9.25 -4.01
CA ASP A 166 18.26 -10.68 -3.66
C ASP A 166 17.30 -11.53 -4.52
N PHE A 167 16.27 -10.90 -5.09
CA PHE A 167 15.34 -11.62 -5.97
C PHE A 167 15.97 -12.01 -7.32
N PHE A 168 17.07 -11.40 -7.71
CA PHE A 168 17.63 -11.53 -9.07
C PHE A 168 18.95 -12.30 -9.15
N ASN A 169 19.52 -12.76 -8.03
CA ASN A 169 20.74 -13.58 -7.98
C ASN A 169 21.92 -12.95 -8.78
N GLY A 170 22.10 -11.63 -8.69
CA GLY A 170 23.15 -10.88 -9.37
C GLY A 170 22.85 -10.54 -10.84
N TYR A 171 21.71 -10.97 -11.41
CA TYR A 171 21.27 -10.47 -12.70
C TYR A 171 20.81 -9.02 -12.57
N TYR A 172 21.18 -8.19 -13.56
CA TYR A 172 20.84 -6.77 -13.56
C TYR A 172 20.67 -6.27 -15.01
N ASP A 173 19.59 -5.53 -15.25
CA ASP A 173 19.29 -4.86 -16.50
C ASP A 173 18.55 -3.53 -16.26
N ASP A 174 18.22 -2.80 -17.33
CA ASP A 174 17.49 -1.53 -17.22
C ASP A 174 16.11 -1.68 -16.56
N ASN A 175 15.43 -2.83 -16.73
CA ASN A 175 14.15 -3.06 -16.07
C ASN A 175 14.31 -3.16 -14.54
N ILE A 176 15.38 -3.82 -14.09
CA ILE A 176 15.69 -3.88 -12.65
C ILE A 176 16.09 -2.51 -12.15
N TYR A 177 16.97 -1.79 -12.87
CA TYR A 177 17.37 -0.44 -12.50
C TYR A 177 16.17 0.47 -12.25
N PHE A 178 15.24 0.55 -13.20
CA PHE A 178 14.06 1.42 -13.09
C PHE A 178 12.98 0.92 -12.12
N ASN A 179 13.16 -0.25 -11.51
CA ASN A 179 12.32 -0.80 -10.45
C ASN A 179 13.05 -0.94 -9.10
N SER A 180 14.33 -0.59 -9.05
CA SER A 180 15.11 -0.53 -7.81
C SER A 180 15.12 0.92 -7.29
N PRO A 181 14.32 1.26 -6.27
CA PRO A 181 14.27 2.62 -5.74
C PRO A 181 15.62 3.15 -5.27
N TYR A 182 16.49 2.28 -4.77
CA TYR A 182 17.83 2.65 -4.36
C TYR A 182 18.75 3.05 -5.51
N ASP A 183 18.45 2.61 -6.74
CA ASP A 183 19.27 2.89 -7.90
C ASP A 183 18.75 4.11 -8.67
N TYR A 184 17.44 4.19 -8.95
CA TYR A 184 16.94 5.26 -9.83
C TYR A 184 16.59 6.55 -9.07
N ILE A 185 16.13 6.50 -7.79
CA ILE A 185 15.74 7.72 -7.07
C ILE A 185 16.91 8.69 -6.88
N PRO A 186 18.16 8.25 -6.54
CA PRO A 186 19.32 9.15 -6.49
C PRO A 186 19.59 9.89 -7.80
N ASN A 187 19.21 9.32 -8.93
CA ASN A 187 19.47 9.84 -10.26
C ASN A 187 18.28 10.60 -10.88
N LEU A 188 17.19 10.82 -10.13
CA LEU A 188 16.03 11.58 -10.61
C LEU A 188 16.45 13.02 -11.00
N PRO A 189 16.17 13.45 -12.25
CA PRO A 189 16.55 14.79 -12.69
C PRO A 189 15.67 15.90 -12.10
N ASP A 190 14.40 15.58 -11.79
CA ASP A 190 13.36 16.53 -11.46
C ASP A 190 12.71 16.27 -10.09
N PRO A 191 13.42 16.38 -8.96
CA PRO A 191 12.88 16.05 -7.64
C PRO A 191 11.69 16.94 -7.24
N TRP A 192 11.55 18.12 -7.81
CA TRP A 192 10.43 19.03 -7.60
C TRP A 192 9.05 18.44 -8.00
N ARG A 193 9.04 17.44 -8.88
CA ARG A 193 7.81 16.72 -9.29
C ARG A 193 7.12 16.01 -8.14
N PHE A 194 7.82 15.76 -7.05
CA PHE A 194 7.27 15.08 -5.86
C PHE A 194 6.76 16.05 -4.79
N ASN A 195 6.92 17.39 -4.96
CA ASN A 195 6.55 18.37 -3.93
C ASN A 195 5.05 18.42 -3.60
N HIS A 196 4.20 17.91 -4.48
CA HIS A 196 2.75 17.83 -4.24
C HIS A 196 2.34 16.58 -3.44
N MET A 197 3.25 15.62 -3.28
CA MET A 197 2.97 14.33 -2.67
C MET A 197 3.26 14.36 -1.17
N GLY A 198 2.28 13.96 -0.36
CA GLY A 198 2.53 13.66 1.05
C GLY A 198 3.24 12.31 1.18
N ILE A 199 4.46 12.30 1.70
CA ILE A 199 5.27 11.07 1.85
C ILE A 199 5.50 10.78 3.32
N ILE A 200 5.11 9.60 3.78
CA ILE A 200 5.32 9.11 5.14
C ILE A 200 6.08 7.79 5.08
N LEU A 201 7.21 7.74 5.78
CA LEU A 201 8.02 6.55 5.95
C LEU A 201 7.96 6.14 7.44
N GLY A 202 7.15 5.14 7.76
CA GLY A 202 7.01 4.60 9.11
C GLY A 202 7.86 3.36 9.31
N THR A 203 8.56 3.28 10.44
CA THR A 203 9.35 2.12 10.85
C THR A 203 9.43 2.06 12.38
N GLY A 204 10.14 1.10 12.93
CA GLY A 204 10.33 0.96 14.36
C GLY A 204 11.72 0.51 14.76
N GLU A 205 12.07 0.76 16.02
CA GLU A 205 13.39 0.49 16.60
C GLU A 205 13.80 -0.99 16.47
N TRP A 206 12.82 -1.91 16.56
CA TRP A 206 13.03 -3.36 16.48
C TRP A 206 12.67 -3.95 15.12
N ASP A 207 12.42 -3.09 14.15
CA ASP A 207 12.06 -3.50 12.79
C ASP A 207 13.33 -3.98 12.04
N ASN A 208 13.27 -5.20 11.52
CA ASN A 208 14.40 -5.78 10.77
C ASN A 208 14.67 -5.06 9.44
N THR A 209 13.66 -4.37 8.87
CA THR A 209 13.82 -3.52 7.67
C THR A 209 14.04 -2.04 7.99
N ARG A 210 14.22 -1.68 9.27
CA ARG A 210 14.44 -0.29 9.69
C ARG A 210 15.59 0.37 8.92
N HIS A 211 16.69 -0.36 8.71
CA HIS A 211 17.86 0.15 7.99
C HIS A 211 17.53 0.54 6.56
N GLU A 212 16.59 -0.15 5.90
CA GLU A 212 16.14 0.16 4.54
C GLU A 212 15.30 1.44 4.52
N THR A 213 14.38 1.59 5.47
CA THR A 213 13.58 2.82 5.63
C THR A 213 14.47 4.03 5.93
N MET A 214 15.48 3.88 6.82
CA MET A 214 16.44 4.94 7.12
C MET A 214 17.27 5.33 5.90
N ARG A 215 17.75 4.34 5.12
CA ARG A 215 18.48 4.57 3.87
C ARG A 215 17.62 5.32 2.85
N MET A 216 16.36 4.91 2.68
CA MET A 216 15.43 5.59 1.78
C MET A 216 15.21 7.04 2.21
N SER A 217 14.98 7.29 3.50
CA SER A 217 14.86 8.65 4.04
C SER A 217 16.10 9.51 3.74
N ALA A 218 17.29 8.94 3.90
CA ALA A 218 18.54 9.64 3.58
C ALA A 218 18.64 9.98 2.07
N ILE A 219 18.20 9.08 1.19
CA ILE A 219 18.14 9.33 -0.26
C ILE A 219 17.16 10.47 -0.57
N LEU A 220 15.95 10.43 -0.01
CA LEU A 220 14.95 11.49 -0.23
C LEU A 220 15.45 12.85 0.27
N ASN A 221 16.09 12.89 1.44
CA ASN A 221 16.73 14.10 1.96
C ASN A 221 17.82 14.64 1.02
N SER A 222 18.67 13.77 0.48
CA SER A 222 19.75 14.17 -0.45
C SER A 222 19.22 14.77 -1.75
N LYS A 223 17.98 14.41 -2.13
CA LYS A 223 17.29 14.94 -3.31
C LYS A 223 16.41 16.15 -2.99
N GLY A 224 16.30 16.57 -1.72
CA GLY A 224 15.41 17.65 -1.30
C GLY A 224 13.92 17.27 -1.42
N ILE A 225 13.58 16.00 -1.39
CA ILE A 225 12.20 15.51 -1.45
C ILE A 225 11.64 15.48 -0.02
N ASN A 226 10.62 16.32 0.22
CA ASN A 226 9.98 16.41 1.53
C ASN A 226 9.27 15.11 1.90
N HIS A 227 9.52 14.62 3.12
CA HIS A 227 8.85 13.44 3.66
C HIS A 227 8.88 13.49 5.19
N TRP A 228 7.97 12.74 5.80
CA TRP A 228 7.97 12.53 7.24
C TRP A 228 8.49 11.13 7.53
N LEU A 229 9.62 11.04 8.26
CA LEU A 229 10.14 9.80 8.82
C LEU A 229 9.60 9.64 10.24
N ASP A 230 8.82 8.57 10.50
CA ASP A 230 8.32 8.19 11.82
C ASP A 230 9.04 6.90 12.28
N ASP A 231 10.10 7.07 13.07
CA ASP A 231 10.91 5.97 13.64
C ASP A 231 10.45 5.73 15.09
N ARG A 232 9.57 4.77 15.30
CA ARG A 232 8.89 4.53 16.58
C ARG A 232 9.71 3.68 17.52
N LYS A 233 9.77 4.10 18.79
CA LYS A 233 10.32 3.31 19.87
C LYS A 233 9.49 2.05 20.12
N TRP A 234 10.17 0.94 20.43
CA TRP A 234 9.55 -0.32 20.82
C TRP A 234 8.65 -0.99 19.78
N CYS A 235 8.70 -0.55 18.54
CA CYS A 235 7.95 -1.11 17.42
C CYS A 235 8.82 -2.05 16.57
N GLY A 236 8.24 -3.17 16.15
CA GLY A 236 8.89 -4.17 15.30
C GLY A 236 8.21 -4.31 13.93
N HIS A 237 8.61 -5.34 13.18
CA HIS A 237 8.07 -5.65 11.85
C HIS A 237 6.84 -6.54 11.98
N ASP A 238 5.69 -5.97 12.43
CA ASP A 238 4.49 -6.77 12.69
C ASP A 238 3.20 -5.96 12.45
N TRP A 239 2.14 -6.70 12.16
CA TRP A 239 0.79 -6.21 11.88
C TRP A 239 0.23 -5.32 13.00
N ASN A 240 0.49 -5.67 14.26
CA ASN A 240 0.00 -4.89 15.41
C ASN A 240 0.46 -3.42 15.32
N TYR A 241 1.73 -3.20 14.97
CA TYR A 241 2.27 -1.85 14.83
C TYR A 241 1.73 -1.13 13.60
N TRP A 242 1.55 -1.85 12.49
CA TRP A 242 0.97 -1.27 11.26
C TRP A 242 -0.49 -0.89 11.44
N CYS A 243 -1.26 -1.67 12.24
CA CYS A 243 -2.62 -1.34 12.64
C CYS A 243 -2.71 -0.07 13.53
N GLU A 244 -1.65 0.28 14.25
CA GLU A 244 -1.56 1.53 15.00
C GLU A 244 -1.06 2.70 14.13
N MET A 245 -0.10 2.45 13.25
CA MET A 245 0.53 3.46 12.39
C MET A 245 -0.44 4.02 11.35
N LEU A 246 -1.12 3.15 10.60
CA LEU A 246 -1.91 3.59 9.45
C LEU A 246 -3.05 4.53 9.83
N PRO A 247 -3.94 4.24 10.82
CA PRO A 247 -4.98 5.19 11.21
C PRO A 247 -4.41 6.51 11.73
N TYR A 248 -3.29 6.50 12.43
CA TYR A 248 -2.61 7.71 12.86
C TYR A 248 -2.14 8.55 11.67
N TYR A 249 -1.53 7.96 10.65
CA TYR A 249 -1.09 8.68 9.46
C TYR A 249 -2.27 9.23 8.65
N LEU A 250 -3.34 8.46 8.50
CA LEU A 250 -4.57 8.93 7.85
C LEU A 250 -5.21 10.12 8.59
N SER A 251 -5.00 10.26 9.90
CA SER A 251 -5.46 11.42 10.65
C SER A 251 -4.68 12.71 10.36
N LYS A 252 -3.50 12.61 9.73
CA LYS A 252 -2.60 13.74 9.40
C LYS A 252 -2.69 14.20 7.93
N MET A 253 -3.46 13.48 7.12
CA MET A 253 -3.70 13.79 5.72
C MET A 253 -4.83 14.79 5.50
#